data_22bb9ecf77fcdd6bfd445323ab4040bb
#
_entry.id   22bb9ecf77fcdd6bfd445323ab4040bb
#
_cell.length_a   1.000
_cell.length_b   1.000
_cell.length_c   1.000
_cell.angle_alpha   90.00
_cell.angle_beta   90.00
_cell.angle_gamma   90.00
#
_symmetry.space_group_name_H-M   'P 1'
#
loop_
_entity.id
_entity.type
_entity.pdbx_description
1 polymer ?
#
loop_
_entity_poly.entity_id
_entity_poly.type
_entity_poly.pdbx_seq_one_letter_code
_entity_poly.pdbx_strand_id
1 'polypeptide(L)'
;MTFVYAVARTDRLAAVAPVVASMFTFDSKPTSPLPILIINGAKDDEVPIEGGMSRNPLVRRGQEAPYKSIDQVVEFWIQVNKSQSPPTIVKEGTLTNTSYASSTDGAPTELIVDSIGGHGWPGSRARRENATPITAFSGAEKVWDFFKDKQRIKEDQ
;
A
#
# COMPACT_ATOMS: atom_id res chain seq x y z
N MET A 1 2.37 -7.18 8.43
CA MET A 1 1.34 -8.26 8.38
C MET A 1 0.52 -8.24 7.08
N THR A 2 -0.07 -7.11 6.65
CA THR A 2 -0.96 -7.04 5.47
C THR A 2 -0.33 -7.61 4.20
N PHE A 3 0.86 -7.16 3.81
CA PHE A 3 1.56 -7.67 2.63
C PHE A 3 1.91 -9.17 2.73
N VAL A 4 2.34 -9.65 3.91
CA VAL A 4 2.66 -11.06 4.11
C VAL A 4 1.43 -11.93 3.87
N TYR A 5 0.28 -11.53 4.41
CA TYR A 5 -0.97 -12.25 4.20
C TYR A 5 -1.46 -12.15 2.75
N ALA A 6 -1.34 -10.99 2.12
CA ALA A 6 -1.71 -10.78 0.73
C ALA A 6 -0.90 -11.69 -0.22
N VAL A 7 0.42 -11.79 0.00
CA VAL A 7 1.29 -12.67 -0.80
C VAL A 7 0.96 -14.15 -0.58
N ALA A 8 0.71 -14.56 0.67
CA ALA A 8 0.51 -15.96 1.01
C ALA A 8 -0.90 -16.49 0.70
N ARG A 9 -1.91 -15.62 0.64
CA ARG A 9 -3.32 -16.01 0.62
C ARG A 9 -4.19 -15.18 -0.33
N THR A 10 -3.70 -14.93 -1.54
CA THR A 10 -4.50 -14.29 -2.61
C THR A 10 -5.79 -15.05 -2.87
N ASP A 11 -5.79 -16.37 -2.72
CA ASP A 11 -6.94 -17.27 -2.85
C ASP A 11 -8.13 -16.92 -1.92
N ARG A 12 -7.87 -16.18 -0.84
CA ARG A 12 -8.87 -15.86 0.19
C ARG A 12 -9.30 -14.39 0.20
N LEU A 13 -8.70 -13.56 -0.64
CA LEU A 13 -8.89 -12.12 -0.62
C LEU A 13 -9.61 -11.64 -1.88
N ALA A 14 -10.51 -10.66 -1.74
CA ALA A 14 -11.11 -9.92 -2.84
C ALA A 14 -10.26 -8.69 -3.21
N ALA A 15 -9.64 -8.08 -2.22
CA ALA A 15 -8.75 -6.93 -2.36
C ALA A 15 -7.93 -6.74 -1.07
N VAL A 16 -6.92 -5.88 -1.12
CA VAL A 16 -6.08 -5.54 0.03
C VAL A 16 -5.72 -4.05 0.04
N ALA A 17 -5.64 -3.45 1.23
CA ALA A 17 -5.25 -2.06 1.40
C ALA A 17 -4.19 -1.93 2.52
N PRO A 18 -2.90 -2.12 2.22
CA PRO A 18 -1.83 -1.79 3.15
C PRO A 18 -1.73 -0.27 3.36
N VAL A 19 -1.73 0.15 4.62
CA VAL A 19 -1.64 1.55 5.04
C VAL A 19 -0.39 1.72 5.89
N VAL A 20 0.43 2.73 5.58
CA VAL A 20 1.72 3.06 6.21
C VAL A 20 2.60 1.81 6.44
N ALA A 21 2.77 1.05 5.37
CA ALA A 21 3.44 -0.24 5.39
C ALA A 21 4.33 -0.43 4.16
N SER A 22 5.33 -1.30 4.28
CA SER A 22 6.15 -1.77 3.17
C SER A 22 6.46 -3.26 3.29
N MET A 23 7.14 -3.81 2.29
CA MET A 23 7.62 -5.19 2.25
C MET A 23 9.10 -5.26 2.63
N PHE A 24 9.54 -6.42 3.13
CA PHE A 24 10.95 -6.70 3.40
C PHE A 24 11.61 -7.46 2.26
N THR A 25 10.87 -8.30 1.57
CA THR A 25 11.37 -9.18 0.52
C THR A 25 10.34 -9.39 -0.59
N PHE A 26 10.80 -9.84 -1.75
CA PHE A 26 10.00 -10.27 -2.89
C PHE A 26 10.23 -11.76 -3.23
N ASP A 27 10.74 -12.54 -2.28
CA ASP A 27 11.07 -13.96 -2.48
C ASP A 27 9.83 -14.84 -2.74
N SER A 28 8.69 -14.42 -2.21
CA SER A 28 7.41 -15.07 -2.46
C SER A 28 6.54 -14.21 -3.37
N LYS A 29 5.83 -14.86 -4.29
CA LYS A 29 4.86 -14.19 -5.19
C LYS A 29 3.45 -14.68 -4.93
N PRO A 30 2.45 -13.81 -5.02
CA PRO A 30 1.04 -14.20 -5.05
C PRO A 30 0.76 -15.19 -6.17
N THR A 31 -0.18 -16.10 -5.96
CA THR A 31 -0.57 -17.12 -6.95
C THR A 31 -1.51 -16.57 -8.02
N SER A 32 -2.16 -15.44 -7.76
CA SER A 32 -3.12 -14.78 -8.66
C SER A 32 -3.09 -13.27 -8.48
N PRO A 33 -3.52 -12.49 -9.47
CA PRO A 33 -3.71 -11.06 -9.34
C PRO A 33 -4.66 -10.71 -8.17
N LEU A 34 -4.34 -9.65 -7.43
CA LEU A 34 -5.12 -9.20 -6.28
C LEU A 34 -5.22 -7.66 -6.29
N PRO A 35 -6.43 -7.09 -6.41
CA PRO A 35 -6.61 -5.65 -6.31
C PRO A 35 -5.95 -5.07 -5.06
N ILE A 36 -5.10 -4.06 -5.24
CA ILE A 36 -4.34 -3.47 -4.12
C ILE A 36 -4.39 -1.95 -4.14
N LEU A 37 -4.68 -1.37 -2.95
CA LEU A 37 -4.59 0.06 -2.66
C LEU A 37 -3.52 0.28 -1.60
N ILE A 38 -2.42 0.91 -1.96
CA ILE A 38 -1.31 1.23 -1.06
C ILE A 38 -1.44 2.69 -0.61
N ILE A 39 -1.37 2.96 0.70
CA ILE A 39 -1.48 4.32 1.25
C ILE A 39 -0.28 4.58 2.14
N ASN A 40 0.56 5.57 1.79
CA ASN A 40 1.75 5.93 2.55
C ASN A 40 1.90 7.45 2.72
N GLY A 41 2.57 7.84 3.80
CA GLY A 41 3.00 9.22 4.03
C GLY A 41 4.47 9.41 3.62
N ALA A 42 4.78 10.50 2.92
CA ALA A 42 6.16 10.79 2.50
C ALA A 42 7.08 11.21 3.67
N LYS A 43 6.51 11.54 4.84
CA LYS A 43 7.23 11.90 6.07
C LYS A 43 7.18 10.80 7.14
N ASP A 44 6.92 9.56 6.72
CA ASP A 44 6.88 8.41 7.62
C ASP A 44 8.30 8.02 8.07
N ASP A 45 8.60 8.20 9.36
CA ASP A 45 9.89 7.84 9.97
C ASP A 45 9.92 6.38 10.47
N GLU A 46 8.77 5.73 10.61
CA GLU A 46 8.69 4.33 11.02
C GLU A 46 8.83 3.38 9.82
N VAL A 47 8.18 3.71 8.70
CA VAL A 47 8.26 2.99 7.43
C VAL A 47 8.61 3.97 6.31
N PRO A 48 9.90 4.34 6.17
CA PRO A 48 10.33 5.33 5.18
C PRO A 48 9.91 4.95 3.76
N ILE A 49 9.35 5.91 3.03
CA ILE A 49 8.85 5.70 1.66
C ILE A 49 9.97 5.28 0.69
N GLU A 50 11.20 5.74 0.95
CA GLU A 50 12.40 5.36 0.21
C GLU A 50 12.91 3.95 0.57
N GLY A 51 12.30 3.29 1.57
CA GLY A 51 12.78 2.03 2.11
C GLY A 51 13.92 2.21 3.11
N GLY A 52 14.64 1.12 3.36
CA GLY A 52 15.74 1.11 4.33
C GLY A 52 15.31 0.81 5.75
N MET A 53 16.16 1.18 6.70
CA MET A 53 15.87 0.98 8.12
C MET A 53 15.00 2.11 8.66
N SER A 54 14.08 1.78 9.58
CA SER A 54 13.28 2.78 10.28
C SER A 54 14.14 3.90 10.86
N ARG A 55 13.69 5.15 10.75
CA ARG A 55 14.30 6.31 11.40
C ARG A 55 13.87 6.41 12.86
N ASN A 56 12.76 5.77 13.25
CA ASN A 56 12.34 5.66 14.65
C ASN A 56 13.23 4.64 15.39
N PRO A 57 13.99 5.03 16.43
CA PRO A 57 14.92 4.14 17.12
C PRO A 57 14.25 2.92 17.78
N LEU A 58 12.99 3.05 18.21
CA LEU A 58 12.26 1.96 18.86
C LEU A 58 11.86 0.89 17.83
N VAL A 59 11.39 1.30 16.66
CA VAL A 59 11.06 0.39 15.56
C VAL A 59 12.33 -0.26 15.02
N ARG A 60 13.39 0.54 14.81
CA ARG A 60 14.66 0.07 14.28
C ARG A 60 15.31 -1.04 15.11
N ARG A 61 15.14 -1.01 16.45
CA ARG A 61 15.68 -2.06 17.35
C ARG A 61 15.09 -3.44 17.09
N GLY A 62 13.83 -3.51 16.63
CA GLY A 62 13.14 -4.76 16.31
C GLY A 62 13.14 -5.10 14.82
N GLN A 63 13.79 -4.29 13.99
CA GLN A 63 13.79 -4.48 12.55
C GLN A 63 15.00 -5.32 12.13
N GLU A 64 14.75 -6.51 11.59
CA GLU A 64 15.78 -7.47 11.17
C GLU A 64 16.32 -7.22 9.75
N ALA A 65 15.52 -6.57 8.90
CA ALA A 65 15.87 -6.31 7.50
C ALA A 65 15.37 -4.92 7.05
N PRO A 66 16.00 -4.30 6.03
CA PRO A 66 15.53 -3.05 5.49
C PRO A 66 14.19 -3.22 4.76
N TYR A 67 13.31 -2.22 4.87
CA TYR A 67 12.12 -2.13 4.03
C TYR A 67 12.50 -1.95 2.55
N LYS A 68 11.71 -2.49 1.66
CA LYS A 68 11.72 -2.11 0.25
C LYS A 68 11.15 -0.70 0.09
N SER A 69 11.65 0.08 -0.88
CA SER A 69 11.01 1.36 -1.20
C SER A 69 9.60 1.15 -1.72
N ILE A 70 8.74 2.17 -1.59
CA ILE A 70 7.36 2.04 -2.05
C ILE A 70 7.30 1.87 -3.57
N ASP A 71 8.23 2.48 -4.32
CA ASP A 71 8.31 2.30 -5.76
C ASP A 71 8.62 0.84 -6.13
N GLN A 72 9.54 0.18 -5.42
CA GLN A 72 9.82 -1.25 -5.61
C GLN A 72 8.60 -2.12 -5.26
N VAL A 73 7.86 -1.76 -4.20
CA VAL A 73 6.62 -2.47 -3.83
C VAL A 73 5.54 -2.31 -4.89
N VAL A 74 5.36 -1.10 -5.40
CA VAL A 74 4.38 -0.83 -6.47
C VAL A 74 4.76 -1.58 -7.74
N GLU A 75 6.03 -1.54 -8.15
CA GLU A 75 6.52 -2.27 -9.32
C GLU A 75 6.28 -3.79 -9.18
N PHE A 76 6.56 -4.36 -8.01
CA PHE A 76 6.25 -5.77 -7.73
C PHE A 76 4.77 -6.08 -7.94
N TRP A 77 3.87 -5.23 -7.41
CA TRP A 77 2.43 -5.46 -7.56
C TRP A 77 1.89 -5.19 -8.97
N ILE A 78 2.48 -4.24 -9.72
CA ILE A 78 2.17 -4.05 -11.14
C ILE A 78 2.44 -5.35 -11.92
N GLN A 79 3.58 -5.98 -11.68
CA GLN A 79 3.95 -7.24 -12.34
C GLN A 79 3.04 -8.40 -11.93
N VAL A 80 2.76 -8.57 -10.62
CA VAL A 80 1.84 -9.59 -10.11
C VAL A 80 0.44 -9.41 -10.69
N ASN A 81 -0.06 -8.18 -10.66
CA ASN A 81 -1.40 -7.83 -11.08
C ASN A 81 -1.57 -7.70 -12.58
N LYS A 82 -0.46 -7.75 -13.36
CA LYS A 82 -0.49 -7.45 -14.80
C LYS A 82 -1.21 -6.12 -15.08
N SER A 83 -0.98 -5.13 -14.22
CA SER A 83 -1.64 -3.83 -14.33
C SER A 83 -1.12 -3.08 -15.56
N GLN A 84 -1.97 -2.25 -16.15
CA GLN A 84 -1.64 -1.49 -17.36
C GLN A 84 -0.76 -0.27 -17.07
N SER A 85 0.19 0.00 -17.95
CA SER A 85 1.05 1.19 -17.95
C SER A 85 0.83 1.98 -19.24
N PRO A 86 0.90 3.33 -19.24
CA PRO A 86 1.25 4.20 -18.11
C PRO A 86 0.10 4.36 -17.12
N PRO A 87 0.38 4.80 -15.87
CA PRO A 87 -0.65 5.07 -14.87
C PRO A 87 -1.40 6.38 -15.15
N THR A 88 -2.59 6.50 -14.57
CA THR A 88 -3.24 7.79 -14.36
C THR A 88 -2.75 8.39 -13.05
N ILE A 89 -2.30 9.65 -13.09
CA ILE A 89 -1.81 10.36 -11.91
C ILE A 89 -2.71 11.58 -11.66
N VAL A 90 -3.28 11.65 -10.46
CA VAL A 90 -4.10 12.78 -10.00
C VAL A 90 -3.46 13.38 -8.76
N LYS A 91 -3.29 14.70 -8.75
CA LYS A 91 -2.75 15.46 -7.61
C LYS A 91 -3.81 16.41 -7.06
N GLU A 92 -4.08 16.28 -5.75
CA GLU A 92 -5.04 17.12 -5.03
C GLU A 92 -4.43 17.57 -3.70
N GLY A 93 -4.06 18.84 -3.61
CA GLY A 93 -3.38 19.38 -2.44
C GLY A 93 -2.07 18.64 -2.15
N THR A 94 -1.96 17.99 -1.01
CA THR A 94 -0.78 17.20 -0.60
C THR A 94 -0.81 15.77 -1.10
N LEU A 95 -1.92 15.33 -1.70
CA LEU A 95 -2.10 13.96 -2.17
C LEU A 95 -1.66 13.77 -3.61
N THR A 96 -0.99 12.67 -3.86
CA THR A 96 -0.77 12.12 -5.20
C THR A 96 -1.39 10.74 -5.25
N ASN A 97 -2.37 10.55 -6.12
CA ASN A 97 -2.97 9.25 -6.43
C ASN A 97 -2.44 8.77 -7.78
N THR A 98 -1.81 7.59 -7.78
CA THR A 98 -1.28 6.93 -8.97
C THR A 98 -2.03 5.62 -9.16
N SER A 99 -2.78 5.49 -10.25
CA SER A 99 -3.65 4.35 -10.53
C SER A 99 -3.21 3.64 -11.81
N TYR A 100 -2.91 2.36 -11.67
CA TYR A 100 -2.63 1.44 -12.77
C TYR A 100 -3.87 0.58 -13.01
N ALA A 101 -4.49 0.73 -14.17
CA ALA A 101 -5.71 0.02 -14.50
C ALA A 101 -5.48 -1.50 -14.61
N SER A 102 -6.54 -2.26 -14.42
CA SER A 102 -6.54 -3.71 -14.64
C SER A 102 -6.39 -4.04 -16.13
N SER A 103 -5.58 -5.02 -16.48
CA SER A 103 -5.69 -5.72 -17.78
C SER A 103 -6.84 -6.73 -17.74
N THR A 104 -7.11 -7.41 -18.87
CA THR A 104 -8.21 -8.37 -18.99
C THR A 104 -8.11 -9.49 -17.92
N ASP A 105 -6.89 -10.00 -17.70
CA ASP A 105 -6.62 -11.09 -16.73
C ASP A 105 -5.86 -10.60 -15.51
N GLY A 106 -5.98 -9.32 -15.18
CA GLY A 106 -5.20 -8.67 -14.14
C GLY A 106 -6.07 -8.05 -13.05
N ALA A 107 -5.41 -7.25 -12.22
CA ALA A 107 -6.03 -6.49 -11.16
C ALA A 107 -5.48 -5.05 -11.11
N PRO A 108 -6.22 -4.08 -10.58
CA PRO A 108 -5.73 -2.72 -10.42
C PRO A 108 -4.69 -2.64 -9.30
N THR A 109 -3.71 -1.77 -9.49
CA THR A 109 -2.75 -1.37 -8.47
C THR A 109 -2.85 0.14 -8.27
N GLU A 110 -3.13 0.58 -7.05
CA GLU A 110 -3.24 1.99 -6.71
C GLU A 110 -2.28 2.37 -5.59
N LEU A 111 -1.70 3.57 -5.70
CA LEU A 111 -0.86 4.18 -4.67
C LEU A 111 -1.38 5.57 -4.34
N ILE A 112 -1.60 5.84 -3.06
CA ILE A 112 -1.85 7.18 -2.54
C ILE A 112 -0.68 7.59 -1.66
N VAL A 113 -0.06 8.72 -1.98
CA VAL A 113 0.99 9.32 -1.17
C VAL A 113 0.54 10.69 -0.68
N ASP A 114 0.59 10.92 0.63
CA ASP A 114 0.49 12.26 1.21
C ASP A 114 1.90 12.83 1.43
N SER A 115 2.23 13.91 0.74
CA SER A 115 3.58 14.54 0.76
C SER A 115 4.00 15.08 2.14
N ILE A 116 3.06 15.31 3.05
CA ILE A 116 3.29 15.77 4.42
C ILE A 116 2.92 14.74 5.49
N GLY A 117 2.25 13.64 5.10
CA GLY A 117 1.80 12.60 6.01
C GLY A 117 2.95 11.76 6.59
N GLY A 118 2.83 11.35 7.83
CA GLY A 118 3.73 10.43 8.54
C GLY A 118 3.08 9.07 8.82
N HIS A 119 3.53 8.39 9.89
CA HIS A 119 3.05 7.07 10.29
C HIS A 119 1.75 7.15 11.07
N GLY A 120 0.62 7.05 10.39
CA GLY A 120 -0.69 7.07 11.02
C GLY A 120 -1.82 6.69 10.07
N TRP A 121 -2.93 6.18 10.65
CA TRP A 121 -4.12 5.89 9.86
C TRP A 121 -4.72 7.19 9.29
N PRO A 122 -4.99 7.28 7.98
CA PRO A 122 -5.53 8.50 7.37
C PRO A 122 -6.87 8.93 8.00
N GLY A 123 -6.97 10.21 8.36
CA GLY A 123 -8.13 10.78 9.05
C GLY A 123 -8.14 10.55 10.57
N SER A 124 -7.14 9.83 11.13
CA SER A 124 -7.02 9.69 12.58
C SER A 124 -6.44 10.95 13.22
N ARG A 125 -6.78 11.16 14.51
CA ARG A 125 -6.09 12.19 15.33
C ARG A 125 -4.68 11.72 15.66
N ALA A 126 -3.72 12.64 15.68
CA ALA A 126 -2.38 12.35 16.17
C ALA A 126 -2.46 11.80 17.61
N ARG A 127 -1.92 10.61 17.83
CA ARG A 127 -1.88 9.98 19.16
C ARG A 127 -0.67 10.46 20.00
N ARG A 128 0.31 11.09 19.36
CA ARG A 128 1.53 11.60 19.99
C ARG A 128 1.77 13.03 19.51
N GLU A 129 2.35 13.85 20.35
CA GLU A 129 2.62 15.27 20.10
C GLU A 129 3.43 15.54 18.81
N ASN A 130 4.23 14.58 18.36
CA ASN A 130 5.10 14.69 17.19
C ASN A 130 4.67 13.78 16.02
N ALA A 131 3.48 13.17 16.08
CA ALA A 131 2.99 12.37 14.97
C ALA A 131 2.32 13.28 13.92
N THR A 132 2.73 13.18 12.68
CA THR A 132 2.06 13.85 11.55
C THR A 132 1.15 12.83 10.86
N PRO A 133 -0.13 12.70 11.26
CA PRO A 133 -1.04 11.77 10.61
C PRO A 133 -1.36 12.26 9.20
N ILE A 134 -1.75 11.34 8.34
CA ILE A 134 -2.36 11.68 7.06
C ILE A 134 -3.75 12.25 7.35
N THR A 135 -3.94 13.55 7.21
CA THR A 135 -5.22 14.21 7.57
C THR A 135 -6.03 14.65 6.35
N ALA A 136 -5.46 14.54 5.15
CA ALA A 136 -6.07 15.06 3.92
C ALA A 136 -7.35 14.31 3.50
N PHE A 137 -7.60 13.12 4.03
CA PHE A 137 -8.79 12.30 3.72
C PHE A 137 -9.09 11.27 4.81
N SER A 138 -10.29 10.68 4.75
CA SER A 138 -10.70 9.54 5.58
C SER A 138 -10.17 8.24 4.97
N GLY A 139 -9.23 7.57 5.66
CA GLY A 139 -8.71 6.27 5.22
C GLY A 139 -9.80 5.20 5.15
N ALA A 140 -10.76 5.23 6.08
CA ALA A 140 -11.85 4.26 6.10
C ALA A 140 -12.74 4.38 4.86
N GLU A 141 -13.12 5.61 4.48
CA GLU A 141 -13.92 5.87 3.27
C GLU A 141 -13.17 5.46 2.01
N LYS A 142 -11.88 5.81 1.91
CA LYS A 142 -11.07 5.49 0.73
C LYS A 142 -10.88 3.97 0.56
N VAL A 143 -10.62 3.26 1.65
CA VAL A 143 -10.51 1.79 1.64
C VAL A 143 -11.86 1.14 1.32
N TRP A 144 -12.97 1.66 1.87
CA TRP A 144 -14.30 1.17 1.55
C TRP A 144 -14.65 1.38 0.07
N ASP A 145 -14.42 2.58 -0.47
CA ASP A 145 -14.66 2.88 -1.88
C ASP A 145 -13.88 1.97 -2.81
N PHE A 146 -12.64 1.66 -2.45
CA PHE A 146 -11.82 0.69 -3.20
C PHE A 146 -12.36 -0.74 -3.08
N PHE A 147 -12.90 -1.15 -1.92
CA PHE A 147 -13.30 -2.54 -1.65
C PHE A 147 -14.71 -2.89 -2.11
N LYS A 148 -15.67 -1.95 -2.04
CA LYS A 148 -17.13 -2.20 -2.14
C LYS A 148 -17.55 -3.00 -3.39
N ASP A 149 -16.81 -2.85 -4.49
CA ASP A 149 -17.12 -3.50 -5.77
C ASP A 149 -16.17 -4.68 -6.08
N LYS A 150 -15.28 -5.06 -5.17
CA LYS A 150 -14.34 -6.15 -5.38
C LYS A 150 -14.92 -7.47 -4.90
N GLN A 151 -14.74 -8.50 -5.73
CA GLN A 151 -15.17 -9.86 -5.42
C GLN A 151 -13.97 -10.80 -5.53
N ARG A 152 -13.95 -11.80 -4.67
CA ARG A 152 -12.95 -12.86 -4.78
C ARG A 152 -13.19 -13.67 -6.05
N ILE A 153 -12.14 -13.84 -6.86
CA ILE A 153 -12.17 -14.77 -7.99
C ILE A 153 -12.33 -16.18 -7.40
N LYS A 154 -13.44 -16.85 -7.71
CA LYS A 154 -13.60 -18.27 -7.38
C LYS A 154 -12.83 -19.04 -8.45
N GLU A 155 -11.86 -19.83 -8.03
CA GLU A 155 -11.34 -20.88 -8.92
C GLU A 155 -12.49 -21.88 -9.11
N ASP A 156 -12.91 -22.06 -10.36
CA ASP A 156 -13.83 -23.15 -10.70
C ASP A 156 -13.11 -24.47 -10.37
N GLN A 157 -13.73 -25.26 -9.49
CA GLN A 157 -13.25 -26.58 -9.07
C GLN A 157 -13.43 -27.59 -10.20
#